data_3d1d00df8f91f95da568d7c2bfc5d122
#
_entry.id   3d1d00df8f91f95da568d7c2bfc5d122
#
_cell.length_a   1.000
_cell.length_b   1.000
_cell.length_c   1.000
_cell.angle_alpha   90.00
_cell.angle_beta   90.00
_cell.angle_gamma   90.00
#
_symmetry.space_group_name_H-M   'P 1'
#
loop_
_entity.id
_entity.type
_entity.pdbx_description
1 polymer ?
#
loop_
_entity_poly.entity_id
_entity_poly.type
_entity_poly.pdbx_seq_one_letter_code
_entity_poly.pdbx_strand_id
1 'polypeptide(L)'
;MSRSMWGHAALAAAFLAMHSAPPAHAHGFAGARFFPATIQTDDPFVADEGSLPTITWRPAGADGSHETDYGLDLAKRITPNFGVTFSEQWRVVRPNGSPFVSGWDALTTGQQYQLFIDGEHEAMGLIGLREVWAHTGGKALGQSEFTTLSPTFDFGKGLGNLPDSVRWLRPLAVTGNVSVDFPTKSSSSDGTPNPNVFNFGVAIEYSLQYLQSQVKNIGLAPPFDRMTPLVEITSSTPLNRVVKATTGVIAPGVIWSGQYFQLGAELLIPYGSGQGHGVGGVLQLHFYLDDIFPNSMGKPLLGH
;
A
#
# COMPACT_ATOMS: atom_id res chain seq x y z
N MET A 1 19.51 54.50 20.76
CA MET A 1 19.50 53.80 19.46
C MET A 1 20.17 52.45 19.62
N SER A 2 19.46 51.39 20.09
CA SER A 2 20.06 50.04 20.27
C SER A 2 19.01 48.92 20.42
N ARG A 3 17.86 48.99 19.76
CA ARG A 3 16.81 47.95 19.83
C ARG A 3 16.51 47.23 18.51
N SER A 4 17.17 47.55 17.40
CA SER A 4 16.84 46.94 16.08
C SER A 4 17.79 45.83 15.60
N MET A 5 18.94 45.62 16.24
CA MET A 5 19.93 44.63 15.79
C MET A 5 19.60 43.16 16.20
N TRP A 6 18.86 42.97 17.29
CA TRP A 6 18.54 41.61 17.78
C TRP A 6 17.40 40.92 17.02
N GLY A 7 16.48 41.68 16.41
CA GLY A 7 15.38 41.13 15.61
C GLY A 7 15.85 40.53 14.30
N HIS A 8 16.86 41.07 13.66
CA HIS A 8 17.37 40.57 12.38
C HIS A 8 18.27 39.34 12.53
N ALA A 9 18.96 39.17 13.65
CA ALA A 9 19.77 38.02 13.96
C ALA A 9 18.90 36.77 14.27
N ALA A 10 17.76 36.95 14.92
CA ALA A 10 16.82 35.87 15.21
C ALA A 10 16.09 35.37 13.95
N LEU A 11 15.71 36.27 13.01
CA LEU A 11 15.14 35.89 11.74
C LEU A 11 16.17 35.17 10.83
N ALA A 12 17.41 35.63 10.81
CA ALA A 12 18.47 34.99 10.03
C ALA A 12 18.82 33.58 10.56
N ALA A 13 18.83 33.40 11.89
CA ALA A 13 19.04 32.08 12.50
C ALA A 13 17.87 31.12 12.26
N ALA A 14 16.63 31.62 12.25
CA ALA A 14 15.45 30.81 11.88
C ALA A 14 15.46 30.41 10.38
N PHE A 15 15.92 31.28 9.49
CA PHE A 15 16.09 31.01 8.07
C PHE A 15 17.23 30.01 7.78
N LEU A 16 18.33 30.04 8.54
CA LEU A 16 19.44 29.09 8.43
C LEU A 16 19.09 27.71 9.00
N ALA A 17 18.20 27.63 9.99
CA ALA A 17 17.72 26.35 10.53
C ALA A 17 16.76 25.62 9.57
N MET A 18 16.14 26.31 8.61
CA MET A 18 15.28 25.69 7.60
C MET A 18 16.04 25.04 6.44
N HIS A 19 17.36 25.21 6.33
CA HIS A 19 18.16 24.72 5.21
C HIS A 19 18.95 23.44 5.52
N SER A 20 18.76 22.83 6.68
CA SER A 20 19.42 21.58 7.08
C SER A 20 18.45 20.44 7.39
N ALA A 21 17.23 20.46 6.85
CA ALA A 21 16.44 19.26 6.80
C ALA A 21 17.16 18.28 5.86
N PRO A 22 17.50 17.04 6.29
CA PRO A 22 17.97 16.02 5.36
C PRO A 22 16.93 15.91 4.25
N PRO A 23 17.35 15.59 2.99
CA PRO A 23 16.39 15.37 1.94
C PRO A 23 15.39 14.32 2.46
N ALA A 24 14.12 14.70 2.51
CA ALA A 24 13.06 13.80 2.85
C ALA A 24 13.12 12.71 1.78
N HIS A 25 13.57 11.51 2.15
CA HIS A 25 13.43 10.34 1.32
C HIS A 25 11.94 10.13 1.16
N ALA A 26 11.44 10.33 -0.05
CA ALA A 26 10.02 10.49 -0.30
C ALA A 26 9.25 9.18 -0.23
N HIS A 27 9.90 8.04 -0.26
CA HIS A 27 9.27 6.72 -0.26
C HIS A 27 9.70 5.91 0.96
N GLY A 28 8.75 5.51 1.78
CA GLY A 28 8.83 4.44 2.77
C GLY A 28 9.95 4.47 3.82
N PHE A 29 10.63 5.61 4.05
CA PHE A 29 11.69 5.67 5.06
C PHE A 29 11.22 6.24 6.39
N ALA A 30 11.54 5.52 7.49
CA ALA A 30 11.51 6.05 8.85
C ALA A 30 12.87 5.81 9.51
N GLY A 31 13.70 6.85 9.58
CA GLY A 31 15.08 6.73 10.03
C GLY A 31 15.92 5.86 9.10
N ALA A 32 16.52 4.80 9.64
CA ALA A 32 17.29 3.82 8.86
C ALA A 32 16.43 2.72 8.22
N ARG A 33 15.15 2.66 8.59
CA ARG A 33 14.22 1.66 8.08
C ARG A 33 13.62 2.09 6.75
N PHE A 34 13.74 1.24 5.74
CA PHE A 34 12.95 1.28 4.53
C PHE A 34 11.78 0.30 4.64
N PHE A 35 10.57 0.76 4.37
CA PHE A 35 9.36 -0.03 4.22
C PHE A 35 9.09 -0.13 2.71
N PRO A 36 9.25 -1.30 2.08
CA PRO A 36 8.91 -1.47 0.68
C PRO A 36 7.40 -1.32 0.47
N ALA A 37 6.99 -0.88 -0.71
CA ALA A 37 5.58 -0.91 -1.07
C ALA A 37 5.07 -2.37 -1.08
N THR A 38 4.04 -2.63 -0.29
CA THR A 38 3.41 -3.96 -0.16
C THR A 38 2.42 -4.20 -1.30
N ILE A 39 1.94 -5.45 -1.47
CA ILE A 39 1.11 -5.80 -2.63
C ILE A 39 -0.36 -6.00 -2.26
N GLN A 40 -0.62 -6.60 -1.09
CA GLN A 40 -1.97 -6.90 -0.62
C GLN A 40 -2.46 -5.90 0.44
N THR A 41 -1.56 -5.16 1.08
CA THR A 41 -1.87 -4.15 2.08
C THR A 41 -1.51 -2.77 1.58
N ASP A 42 -2.16 -1.73 2.12
CA ASP A 42 -1.86 -0.35 1.77
C ASP A 42 -0.57 0.13 2.46
N ASP A 43 0.17 1.02 1.81
CA ASP A 43 1.44 1.53 2.30
C ASP A 43 1.24 2.64 3.35
N PRO A 44 2.03 2.67 4.44
CA PRO A 44 1.85 3.63 5.53
C PRO A 44 2.49 5.00 5.27
N PHE A 45 2.78 5.35 4.03
CA PHE A 45 3.46 6.58 3.66
C PHE A 45 2.84 7.25 2.42
N VAL A 46 3.04 8.55 2.29
CA VAL A 46 2.63 9.34 1.13
C VAL A 46 3.83 9.55 0.22
N ALA A 47 3.76 9.05 -1.03
CA ALA A 47 4.86 9.07 -1.99
C ALA A 47 4.41 9.50 -3.39
N ASP A 48 5.37 9.72 -4.28
CA ASP A 48 5.17 9.82 -5.72
C ASP A 48 5.64 8.51 -6.35
N GLU A 49 4.70 7.63 -6.66
CA GLU A 49 5.00 6.27 -7.07
C GLU A 49 3.92 5.69 -7.98
N GLY A 50 4.18 4.54 -8.57
CA GLY A 50 3.20 3.85 -9.37
C GLY A 50 3.53 2.40 -9.61
N SER A 51 2.51 1.55 -9.56
CA SER A 51 2.60 0.13 -9.89
C SER A 51 1.99 -0.12 -11.26
N LEU A 52 2.79 -0.65 -12.20
CA LEU A 52 2.34 -0.97 -13.56
C LEU A 52 3.29 -1.96 -14.23
N PRO A 53 2.86 -3.18 -14.55
CA PRO A 53 1.58 -3.78 -14.13
C PRO A 53 1.66 -4.43 -12.74
N THR A 54 0.50 -4.51 -12.08
CA THR A 54 0.25 -5.53 -11.06
C THR A 54 -0.58 -6.63 -11.71
N ILE A 55 -0.03 -7.83 -11.86
CA ILE A 55 -0.72 -8.96 -12.50
C ILE A 55 -1.13 -9.95 -11.42
N THR A 56 -2.42 -10.09 -11.21
CA THR A 56 -2.98 -11.02 -10.24
C THR A 56 -3.71 -12.16 -10.97
N TRP A 57 -3.33 -13.39 -10.67
CA TRP A 57 -4.01 -14.58 -11.17
C TRP A 57 -4.67 -15.32 -10.01
N ARG A 58 -5.98 -15.58 -10.14
CA ARG A 58 -6.78 -16.36 -9.20
C ARG A 58 -7.32 -17.59 -9.91
N PRO A 59 -6.95 -18.81 -9.44
CA PRO A 59 -7.52 -20.04 -9.99
C PRO A 59 -9.00 -20.16 -9.60
N ALA A 60 -9.63 -21.25 -10.03
CA ALA A 60 -11.06 -21.47 -9.88
C ALA A 60 -11.59 -21.09 -8.49
N GLY A 61 -12.46 -20.10 -8.44
CA GLY A 61 -13.27 -19.73 -7.28
C GLY A 61 -14.25 -20.87 -6.90
N ALA A 62 -15.08 -20.63 -5.89
CA ALA A 62 -16.10 -21.60 -5.47
C ALA A 62 -17.10 -21.93 -6.59
N ASP A 63 -17.31 -21.02 -7.53
CA ASP A 63 -18.16 -21.15 -8.74
C ASP A 63 -17.43 -21.78 -9.95
N GLY A 64 -16.13 -22.09 -9.80
CA GLY A 64 -15.28 -22.63 -10.87
C GLY A 64 -14.77 -21.59 -11.87
N SER A 65 -14.97 -20.29 -11.61
CA SER A 65 -14.44 -19.22 -12.47
C SER A 65 -12.95 -18.97 -12.21
N HIS A 66 -12.20 -18.65 -13.27
CA HIS A 66 -10.81 -18.18 -13.19
C HIS A 66 -10.76 -16.68 -13.46
N GLU A 67 -9.89 -15.98 -12.75
CA GLU A 67 -9.73 -14.53 -12.89
C GLU A 67 -8.27 -14.15 -13.09
N THR A 68 -8.03 -13.18 -13.96
CA THR A 68 -6.73 -12.52 -14.12
C THR A 68 -6.94 -11.03 -14.21
N ASP A 69 -6.28 -10.30 -13.34
CA ASP A 69 -6.35 -8.85 -13.25
C ASP A 69 -5.02 -8.23 -13.66
N TYR A 70 -5.10 -7.10 -14.36
CA TYR A 70 -3.96 -6.26 -14.73
C TYR A 70 -4.20 -4.87 -14.13
N GLY A 71 -3.54 -4.59 -13.02
CA GLY A 71 -3.70 -3.36 -12.25
C GLY A 71 -2.72 -2.26 -12.63
N LEU A 72 -3.19 -1.03 -12.47
CA LEU A 72 -2.44 0.21 -12.50
C LEU A 72 -2.78 0.98 -11.23
N ASP A 73 -1.76 1.35 -10.47
CA ASP A 73 -1.86 2.22 -9.30
C ASP A 73 -0.91 3.40 -9.46
N LEU A 74 -1.39 4.59 -9.15
CA LEU A 74 -0.60 5.83 -9.17
C LEU A 74 -0.86 6.60 -7.88
N ALA A 75 0.21 7.05 -7.23
CA ALA A 75 0.17 7.94 -6.09
C ALA A 75 0.90 9.25 -6.42
N LYS A 76 0.32 10.37 -5.97
CA LYS A 76 0.87 11.70 -6.23
C LYS A 76 0.77 12.58 -5.01
N ARG A 77 1.91 13.08 -4.55
CA ARG A 77 1.96 14.09 -3.49
C ARG A 77 1.47 15.44 -4.01
N ILE A 78 0.48 15.99 -3.31
CA ILE A 78 0.03 17.38 -3.50
C ILE A 78 0.87 18.29 -2.62
N THR A 79 1.06 17.92 -1.35
CA THR A 79 2.01 18.54 -0.41
C THR A 79 2.95 17.46 0.13
N PRO A 80 4.00 17.77 0.90
CA PRO A 80 4.86 16.74 1.50
C PRO A 80 4.11 15.69 2.33
N ASN A 81 2.99 16.06 2.95
CA ASN A 81 2.22 15.18 3.83
C ASN A 81 0.84 14.80 3.29
N PHE A 82 0.42 15.32 2.15
CA PHE A 82 -0.89 15.03 1.56
C PHE A 82 -0.73 14.54 0.13
N GLY A 83 -1.31 13.39 -0.16
CA GLY A 83 -1.30 12.75 -1.47
C GLY A 83 -2.69 12.33 -1.93
N VAL A 84 -2.76 12.05 -3.22
CA VAL A 84 -3.93 11.46 -3.87
C VAL A 84 -3.51 10.19 -4.58
N THR A 85 -4.40 9.21 -4.64
CA THR A 85 -4.18 7.95 -5.34
C THR A 85 -5.23 7.74 -6.43
N PHE A 86 -4.85 6.99 -7.42
CA PHE A 86 -5.70 6.58 -8.53
C PHE A 86 -5.37 5.12 -8.85
N SER A 87 -6.39 4.27 -8.88
CA SER A 87 -6.24 2.85 -9.19
C SER A 87 -7.30 2.41 -10.18
N GLU A 88 -6.86 1.65 -11.18
CA GLU A 88 -7.69 1.00 -12.18
C GLU A 88 -7.17 -0.39 -12.47
N GLN A 89 -8.07 -1.32 -12.81
CA GLN A 89 -7.64 -2.64 -13.22
C GLN A 89 -8.48 -3.15 -14.39
N TRP A 90 -7.79 -3.78 -15.33
CA TRP A 90 -8.43 -4.57 -16.39
C TRP A 90 -8.58 -6.01 -15.90
N ARG A 91 -9.82 -6.45 -15.78
CA ARG A 91 -10.18 -7.78 -15.29
C ARG A 91 -10.58 -8.69 -16.43
N VAL A 92 -10.09 -9.93 -16.39
CA VAL A 92 -10.47 -11.02 -17.30
C VAL A 92 -11.01 -12.18 -16.46
N VAL A 93 -12.31 -12.42 -16.58
CA VAL A 93 -13.00 -13.53 -15.88
C VAL A 93 -13.37 -14.60 -16.89
N ARG A 94 -13.04 -15.84 -16.59
CA ARG A 94 -13.48 -17.02 -17.35
C ARG A 94 -14.44 -17.83 -16.48
N PRO A 95 -15.76 -17.63 -16.62
CA PRO A 95 -16.76 -18.43 -15.91
C PRO A 95 -16.66 -19.90 -16.31
N ASN A 96 -17.05 -20.79 -15.40
CA ASN A 96 -17.09 -22.23 -15.71
C ASN A 96 -18.10 -22.52 -16.84
N GLY A 97 -17.64 -23.15 -17.93
CA GLY A 97 -18.49 -23.50 -19.04
C GLY A 97 -19.01 -22.37 -19.95
N SER A 98 -18.52 -21.16 -19.77
CA SER A 98 -18.92 -19.96 -20.54
C SER A 98 -17.72 -19.26 -21.20
N PRO A 99 -17.91 -18.44 -22.24
CA PRO A 99 -16.87 -17.58 -22.77
C PRO A 99 -16.33 -16.62 -21.71
N PHE A 100 -15.07 -16.21 -21.86
CA PHE A 100 -14.48 -15.20 -20.98
C PHE A 100 -15.17 -13.84 -21.15
N VAL A 101 -15.19 -13.08 -20.07
CA VAL A 101 -15.66 -11.69 -20.00
C VAL A 101 -14.50 -10.82 -19.55
N SER A 102 -14.34 -9.63 -20.14
CA SER A 102 -13.28 -8.73 -19.73
C SER A 102 -13.74 -7.28 -19.77
N GLY A 103 -13.10 -6.43 -19.00
CA GLY A 103 -13.39 -5.01 -18.92
C GLY A 103 -12.61 -4.32 -17.82
N TRP A 104 -12.76 -3.01 -17.75
CA TRP A 104 -12.27 -2.23 -16.61
C TRP A 104 -13.12 -2.52 -15.38
N ASP A 105 -12.50 -2.60 -14.21
CA ASP A 105 -13.19 -2.62 -12.92
C ASP A 105 -13.68 -1.21 -12.56
N ALA A 106 -14.21 -1.02 -11.36
CA ALA A 106 -14.61 0.29 -10.89
C ALA A 106 -13.39 1.16 -10.58
N LEU A 107 -13.39 2.40 -11.09
CA LEU A 107 -12.37 3.39 -10.76
C LEU A 107 -12.28 3.55 -9.25
N THR A 108 -11.07 3.50 -8.73
CA THR A 108 -10.77 3.79 -7.32
C THR A 108 -9.92 5.05 -7.24
N THR A 109 -10.27 5.96 -6.35
CA THR A 109 -9.46 7.13 -5.98
C THR A 109 -9.23 7.13 -4.48
N GLY A 110 -8.24 7.90 -4.02
CA GLY A 110 -8.00 8.06 -2.60
C GLY A 110 -7.33 9.39 -2.26
N GLN A 111 -7.50 9.80 -1.01
CA GLN A 111 -6.75 10.88 -0.40
C GLN A 111 -6.07 10.34 0.85
N GLN A 112 -4.81 10.74 1.04
CA GLN A 112 -3.97 10.26 2.13
C GLN A 112 -3.28 11.43 2.82
N TYR A 113 -3.22 11.40 4.15
CA TYR A 113 -2.52 12.38 4.95
C TYR A 113 -1.58 11.71 5.94
N GLN A 114 -0.27 11.98 5.81
CA GLN A 114 0.76 11.49 6.71
C GLN A 114 0.63 12.15 8.07
N LEU A 115 0.25 11.40 9.09
CA LEU A 115 0.11 11.90 10.46
C LEU A 115 1.46 12.11 11.12
N PHE A 116 2.36 11.12 10.98
CA PHE A 116 3.70 11.18 11.54
C PHE A 116 4.65 10.21 10.83
N ILE A 117 5.93 10.56 10.88
CA ILE A 117 7.07 9.68 10.60
C ILE A 117 8.06 9.87 11.75
N ASP A 118 8.30 8.82 12.52
CA ASP A 118 9.22 8.79 13.64
C ASP A 118 10.44 7.91 13.29
N GLY A 119 11.51 8.57 12.89
CA GLY A 119 12.75 7.89 12.47
C GLY A 119 13.50 7.24 13.63
N GLU A 120 13.37 7.75 14.87
CA GLU A 120 14.02 7.18 16.04
C GLU A 120 13.41 5.83 16.41
N HIS A 121 12.09 5.72 16.29
CA HIS A 121 11.36 4.50 16.61
C HIS A 121 10.98 3.66 15.38
N GLU A 122 11.44 4.05 14.18
CA GLU A 122 11.10 3.39 12.91
C GLU A 122 9.58 3.20 12.78
N ALA A 123 8.82 4.25 13.02
CA ALA A 123 7.36 4.19 13.02
C ALA A 123 6.76 5.26 12.10
N MET A 124 5.64 4.94 11.47
CA MET A 124 4.88 5.89 10.66
C MET A 124 3.40 5.54 10.68
N GLY A 125 2.58 6.54 10.40
CA GLY A 125 1.14 6.36 10.32
C GLY A 125 0.49 7.41 9.46
N LEU A 126 -0.52 7.02 8.71
CA LEU A 126 -1.35 7.90 7.90
C LEU A 126 -2.83 7.59 8.06
N ILE A 127 -3.67 8.55 7.71
CA ILE A 127 -5.10 8.37 7.52
C ILE A 127 -5.45 8.65 6.07
N GLY A 128 -6.45 7.95 5.58
CA GLY A 128 -6.93 8.11 4.21
C GLY A 128 -8.45 7.97 4.08
N LEU A 129 -8.91 8.31 2.90
CA LEU A 129 -10.24 8.01 2.42
C LEU A 129 -10.10 7.45 1.00
N ARG A 130 -10.59 6.24 0.80
CA ARG A 130 -10.66 5.60 -0.52
C ARG A 130 -12.09 5.60 -1.01
N GLU A 131 -12.27 5.89 -2.29
CA GLU A 131 -13.57 5.87 -2.96
C GLU A 131 -13.54 4.91 -4.14
N VAL A 132 -14.44 3.94 -4.16
CA VAL A 132 -14.74 3.10 -5.33
C VAL A 132 -16.00 3.65 -5.99
N TRP A 133 -15.85 4.16 -7.22
CA TRP A 133 -16.88 4.94 -7.88
C TRP A 133 -17.89 4.08 -8.62
N ALA A 134 -19.18 4.36 -8.35
CA ALA A 134 -20.29 3.74 -9.07
C ALA A 134 -20.23 4.03 -10.58
N HIS A 135 -20.66 3.09 -11.39
CA HIS A 135 -20.87 3.23 -12.84
C HIS A 135 -19.63 3.56 -13.68
N THR A 136 -18.42 3.36 -13.13
CA THR A 136 -17.16 3.60 -13.83
C THR A 136 -16.58 2.33 -14.47
N GLY A 137 -16.97 1.16 -13.99
CA GLY A 137 -16.51 -0.14 -14.51
C GLY A 137 -17.16 -0.58 -15.82
N GLY A 138 -16.72 -1.69 -16.36
CA GLY A 138 -17.26 -2.33 -17.56
C GLY A 138 -18.60 -3.01 -17.30
N LYS A 139 -19.60 -2.73 -18.14
CA LYS A 139 -20.95 -3.33 -18.02
C LYS A 139 -20.93 -4.86 -18.04
N ALA A 140 -19.99 -5.45 -18.78
CA ALA A 140 -19.85 -6.89 -18.91
C ALA A 140 -19.40 -7.57 -17.59
N LEU A 141 -18.77 -6.84 -16.68
CA LEU A 141 -18.32 -7.32 -15.36
C LEU A 141 -19.34 -7.05 -14.24
N GLY A 142 -20.47 -6.40 -14.56
CA GLY A 142 -21.45 -5.98 -13.56
C GLY A 142 -20.98 -4.72 -12.84
N GLN A 143 -21.32 -3.55 -13.38
CA GLN A 143 -20.98 -2.26 -12.76
C GLN A 143 -21.63 -2.15 -11.38
N SER A 144 -20.88 -1.66 -10.39
CA SER A 144 -21.45 -1.28 -9.10
C SER A 144 -22.45 -0.12 -9.27
N GLU A 145 -23.63 -0.25 -8.68
CA GLU A 145 -24.67 0.76 -8.68
C GLU A 145 -24.51 1.81 -7.57
N PHE A 146 -23.51 1.66 -6.74
CA PHE A 146 -23.24 2.53 -5.59
C PHE A 146 -21.74 2.80 -5.46
N THR A 147 -21.43 3.95 -4.91
CA THR A 147 -20.07 4.31 -4.51
C THR A 147 -19.81 3.74 -3.12
N THR A 148 -18.60 3.27 -2.89
CA THR A 148 -18.14 2.85 -1.56
C THR A 148 -17.11 3.83 -1.05
N LEU A 149 -17.29 4.30 0.18
CA LEU A 149 -16.37 5.17 0.91
C LEU A 149 -15.68 4.35 1.98
N SER A 150 -14.35 4.41 2.01
CA SER A 150 -13.54 3.60 2.92
C SER A 150 -12.53 4.46 3.67
N PRO A 151 -12.89 5.06 4.83
CA PRO A 151 -11.87 5.64 5.70
C PRO A 151 -10.87 4.56 6.13
N THR A 152 -9.57 4.90 6.09
CA THR A 152 -8.46 3.99 6.41
C THR A 152 -7.51 4.62 7.41
N PHE A 153 -6.82 3.76 8.16
CA PHE A 153 -5.64 4.08 8.94
C PHE A 153 -4.56 3.06 8.61
N ASP A 154 -3.42 3.55 8.13
CA ASP A 154 -2.31 2.72 7.71
C ASP A 154 -1.11 3.00 8.62
N PHE A 155 -0.35 1.97 8.98
CA PHE A 155 0.74 2.05 9.94
C PHE A 155 1.95 1.21 9.52
N GLY A 156 3.13 1.65 9.94
CA GLY A 156 4.37 0.90 9.81
C GLY A 156 5.20 0.97 11.09
N LYS A 157 5.83 -0.13 11.48
CA LYS A 157 6.69 -0.24 12.67
C LYS A 157 7.84 -1.19 12.42
N GLY A 158 9.06 -0.67 12.42
CA GLY A 158 10.29 -1.46 12.46
C GLY A 158 10.69 -1.87 13.87
N LEU A 159 11.48 -2.92 13.98
CA LEU A 159 11.98 -3.45 15.26
C LEU A 159 13.47 -3.12 15.50
N GLY A 160 14.01 -2.06 14.85
CA GLY A 160 15.41 -1.67 14.95
C GLY A 160 15.90 -1.34 16.35
N ASN A 161 15.00 -0.91 17.25
CA ASN A 161 15.30 -0.55 18.64
C ASN A 161 15.45 -1.72 19.59
N LEU A 162 15.32 -2.96 19.14
CA LEU A 162 15.48 -4.13 19.98
C LEU A 162 16.93 -4.24 20.52
N PRO A 163 17.13 -4.78 21.75
CA PRO A 163 18.45 -4.93 22.36
C PRO A 163 19.34 -5.90 21.58
N ASP A 164 20.66 -5.81 21.80
CA ASP A 164 21.65 -6.64 21.10
C ASP A 164 21.48 -8.14 21.32
N SER A 165 20.92 -8.55 22.45
CA SER A 165 20.63 -9.97 22.73
C SER A 165 19.68 -10.61 21.70
N VAL A 166 18.84 -9.81 21.04
CA VAL A 166 17.88 -10.25 20.02
C VAL A 166 18.05 -9.50 18.69
N ARG A 167 19.25 -8.99 18.41
CA ARG A 167 19.55 -8.14 17.24
C ARG A 167 19.11 -8.72 15.90
N TRP A 168 19.01 -10.05 15.78
CA TRP A 168 18.57 -10.73 14.57
C TRP A 168 17.07 -10.52 14.26
N LEU A 169 16.30 -10.03 15.23
CA LEU A 169 14.92 -9.61 15.03
C LEU A 169 14.80 -8.15 14.57
N ARG A 170 15.87 -7.36 14.65
CA ARG A 170 15.87 -5.95 14.19
C ARG A 170 15.48 -5.77 12.72
N PRO A 171 15.83 -6.70 11.78
CA PRO A 171 15.37 -6.60 10.40
C PRO A 171 13.86 -6.77 10.20
N LEU A 172 13.14 -7.28 11.21
CA LEU A 172 11.68 -7.39 11.15
C LEU A 172 11.01 -6.01 11.17
N ALA A 173 9.98 -5.88 10.36
CA ALA A 173 9.02 -4.78 10.39
C ALA A 173 7.61 -5.33 10.24
N VAL A 174 6.64 -4.54 10.69
CA VAL A 174 5.22 -4.81 10.50
C VAL A 174 4.60 -3.56 9.89
N THR A 175 3.95 -3.71 8.75
CA THR A 175 3.07 -2.70 8.16
C THR A 175 1.64 -3.22 8.15
N GLY A 176 0.67 -2.36 7.95
CA GLY A 176 -0.71 -2.80 7.84
C GLY A 176 -1.69 -1.65 7.77
N ASN A 177 -2.93 -2.02 7.51
CA ASN A 177 -4.04 -1.10 7.37
C ASN A 177 -5.31 -1.62 8.03
N VAL A 178 -6.17 -0.69 8.43
CA VAL A 178 -7.51 -0.95 8.94
C VAL A 178 -8.47 -0.01 8.24
N SER A 179 -9.57 -0.53 7.70
CA SER A 179 -10.62 0.29 7.06
C SER A 179 -12.02 -0.25 7.30
N VAL A 180 -13.00 0.60 7.05
CA VAL A 180 -14.41 0.20 7.01
C VAL A 180 -15.03 0.73 5.73
N ASP A 181 -15.58 -0.17 4.93
CA ASP A 181 -16.29 0.17 3.71
C ASP A 181 -17.74 0.55 4.02
N PHE A 182 -18.15 1.70 3.52
CA PHE A 182 -19.51 2.23 3.63
C PHE A 182 -20.10 2.40 2.22
N PRO A 183 -20.89 1.43 1.74
CA PRO A 183 -21.63 1.60 0.49
C PRO A 183 -22.70 2.72 0.65
N THR A 184 -22.80 3.59 -0.35
CA THR A 184 -23.76 4.71 -0.35
C THR A 184 -25.22 4.27 -0.52
N LYS A 185 -25.45 2.99 -0.88
CA LYS A 185 -26.77 2.35 -0.89
C LYS A 185 -26.73 1.09 -0.03
N SER A 186 -27.79 0.88 0.75
CA SER A 186 -27.92 -0.30 1.61
C SER A 186 -28.26 -1.59 0.87
N SER A 187 -28.77 -1.48 -0.36
CA SER A 187 -29.05 -2.59 -1.27
C SER A 187 -28.94 -2.15 -2.73
N SER A 188 -28.62 -3.08 -3.59
CA SER A 188 -28.62 -2.93 -5.04
C SER A 188 -30.05 -2.92 -5.60
N SER A 189 -30.24 -2.60 -6.89
CA SER A 189 -31.56 -2.52 -7.54
C SER A 189 -32.29 -3.87 -7.59
N ASP A 190 -31.56 -4.99 -7.58
CA ASP A 190 -32.09 -6.35 -7.52
C ASP A 190 -32.48 -6.81 -6.08
N GLY A 191 -32.30 -5.95 -5.08
CA GLY A 191 -32.57 -6.24 -3.68
C GLY A 191 -31.41 -6.87 -2.92
N THR A 192 -30.28 -7.15 -3.56
CA THR A 192 -29.08 -7.69 -2.89
C THR A 192 -28.56 -6.70 -1.83
N PRO A 193 -28.42 -7.13 -0.56
CA PRO A 193 -27.91 -6.26 0.49
C PRO A 193 -26.45 -5.85 0.28
N ASN A 194 -26.12 -4.59 0.50
CA ASN A 194 -24.76 -4.05 0.49
C ASN A 194 -24.29 -3.82 1.94
N PRO A 195 -23.49 -4.74 2.52
CA PRO A 195 -23.03 -4.61 3.90
C PRO A 195 -21.98 -3.52 4.05
N ASN A 196 -21.86 -2.95 5.26
CA ASN A 196 -20.62 -2.34 5.68
C ASN A 196 -19.60 -3.47 5.91
N VAL A 197 -18.34 -3.26 5.52
CA VAL A 197 -17.30 -4.31 5.63
C VAL A 197 -16.13 -3.75 6.42
N PHE A 198 -15.72 -4.47 7.45
CA PHE A 198 -14.47 -4.22 8.15
C PHE A 198 -13.35 -4.95 7.43
N ASN A 199 -12.29 -4.21 7.07
CA ASN A 199 -11.10 -4.75 6.44
C ASN A 199 -9.91 -4.55 7.36
N PHE A 200 -9.03 -5.52 7.36
CA PHE A 200 -7.77 -5.51 8.07
C PHE A 200 -6.70 -6.16 7.20
N GLY A 201 -5.54 -5.53 7.11
CA GLY A 201 -4.36 -6.05 6.44
C GLY A 201 -3.13 -5.91 7.33
N VAL A 202 -2.23 -6.89 7.28
CA VAL A 202 -0.92 -6.82 7.94
C VAL A 202 0.12 -7.52 7.09
N ALA A 203 1.30 -6.89 6.95
CA ALA A 203 2.50 -7.48 6.39
C ALA A 203 3.55 -7.65 7.50
N ILE A 204 4.19 -8.81 7.53
CA ILE A 204 5.36 -9.09 8.36
C ILE A 204 6.54 -9.26 7.41
N GLU A 205 7.50 -8.38 7.52
CA GLU A 205 8.61 -8.21 6.61
C GLU A 205 9.93 -8.51 7.29
N TYR A 206 10.90 -9.11 6.57
CA TYR A 206 12.26 -9.28 7.04
C TYR A 206 13.25 -8.71 6.02
N SER A 207 13.75 -7.50 6.25
CA SER A 207 14.64 -6.82 5.31
C SER A 207 16.07 -7.36 5.37
N LEU A 208 16.52 -8.04 4.30
CA LEU A 208 17.91 -8.49 4.17
C LEU A 208 18.86 -7.31 3.98
N GLN A 209 18.41 -6.22 3.36
CA GLN A 209 19.16 -4.98 3.24
C GLN A 209 19.43 -4.35 4.61
N TYR A 210 18.41 -4.28 5.47
CA TYR A 210 18.55 -3.81 6.85
C TYR A 210 19.47 -4.72 7.67
N LEU A 211 19.33 -6.03 7.52
CA LEU A 211 20.20 -7.01 8.17
C LEU A 211 21.68 -6.70 7.86
N GLN A 212 22.03 -6.54 6.59
CA GLN A 212 23.42 -6.31 6.18
C GLN A 212 23.96 -4.94 6.57
N SER A 213 23.13 -3.88 6.49
CA SER A 213 23.57 -2.51 6.73
C SER A 213 23.57 -2.10 8.20
N GLN A 214 22.59 -2.58 9.00
CA GLN A 214 22.35 -2.11 10.37
C GLN A 214 22.66 -3.14 11.45
N VAL A 215 22.68 -4.44 11.13
CA VAL A 215 22.84 -5.50 12.14
C VAL A 215 24.16 -6.23 11.96
N LYS A 216 24.34 -6.89 10.84
CA LYS A 216 25.56 -7.64 10.50
C LYS A 216 25.63 -7.87 9.01
N ASN A 217 26.75 -7.45 8.41
CA ASN A 217 27.05 -7.86 7.04
C ASN A 217 27.39 -9.36 7.02
N ILE A 218 26.52 -10.14 6.38
CA ILE A 218 26.66 -11.59 6.20
C ILE A 218 27.15 -11.97 4.80
N GLY A 219 27.53 -10.97 3.98
CA GLY A 219 28.11 -11.19 2.66
C GLY A 219 27.09 -11.57 1.58
N LEU A 220 25.82 -11.17 1.72
CA LEU A 220 24.85 -11.37 0.64
C LEU A 220 25.23 -10.53 -0.57
N ALA A 221 25.29 -11.20 -1.73
CA ALA A 221 25.49 -10.55 -3.02
C ALA A 221 24.16 -10.27 -3.72
N PRO A 222 24.14 -9.33 -4.70
CA PRO A 222 22.97 -9.14 -5.54
C PRO A 222 22.49 -10.45 -6.21
N PRO A 223 21.18 -10.65 -6.33
CA PRO A 223 20.08 -9.75 -5.95
C PRO A 223 19.63 -9.88 -4.48
N PHE A 224 20.17 -10.82 -3.70
CA PHE A 224 19.68 -11.21 -2.37
C PHE A 224 19.88 -10.11 -1.33
N ASP A 225 20.89 -9.26 -1.48
CA ASP A 225 21.19 -8.14 -0.58
C ASP A 225 20.09 -7.07 -0.49
N ARG A 226 19.15 -7.07 -1.46
CA ARG A 226 18.04 -6.13 -1.57
C ARG A 226 16.67 -6.78 -1.49
N MET A 227 16.60 -8.02 -1.01
CA MET A 227 15.33 -8.72 -0.85
C MET A 227 14.71 -8.51 0.52
N THR A 228 13.40 -8.46 0.54
CA THR A 228 12.55 -8.46 1.72
C THR A 228 11.55 -9.60 1.60
N PRO A 229 11.86 -10.82 2.11
CA PRO A 229 10.84 -11.83 2.33
C PRO A 229 9.73 -11.29 3.25
N LEU A 230 8.47 -11.60 2.91
CA LEU A 230 7.32 -11.15 3.70
C LEU A 230 6.18 -12.16 3.67
N VAL A 231 5.25 -11.95 4.59
CA VAL A 231 3.93 -12.59 4.54
C VAL A 231 2.89 -11.51 4.78
N GLU A 232 2.00 -11.33 3.82
CA GLU A 232 0.83 -10.47 3.98
C GLU A 232 -0.41 -11.30 4.36
N ILE A 233 -1.24 -10.75 5.22
CA ILE A 233 -2.50 -11.36 5.65
C ILE A 233 -3.57 -10.30 5.55
N THR A 234 -4.58 -10.51 4.71
CA THR A 234 -5.73 -9.62 4.59
C THR A 234 -7.00 -10.31 4.99
N SER A 235 -7.93 -9.59 5.57
CA SER A 235 -9.25 -10.11 5.91
C SER A 235 -10.34 -9.06 5.69
N SER A 236 -11.51 -9.54 5.33
CA SER A 236 -12.74 -8.75 5.15
C SER A 236 -13.89 -9.42 5.88
N THR A 237 -14.61 -8.65 6.71
CA THR A 237 -15.71 -9.15 7.54
C THR A 237 -16.93 -8.24 7.39
N PRO A 238 -18.04 -8.72 6.83
CA PRO A 238 -19.31 -7.98 6.83
C PRO A 238 -19.78 -7.68 8.26
N LEU A 239 -20.12 -6.40 8.51
CA LEU A 239 -20.56 -5.95 9.84
C LEU A 239 -22.08 -6.03 10.02
N ASN A 240 -22.84 -5.93 8.94
CA ASN A 240 -24.30 -5.88 8.96
C ASN A 240 -24.90 -6.41 7.66
N ARG A 241 -26.23 -6.47 7.58
CA ARG A 241 -27.10 -6.77 6.42
C ARG A 241 -26.95 -8.17 5.82
N VAL A 242 -25.88 -8.90 6.10
CA VAL A 242 -25.65 -10.28 5.66
C VAL A 242 -25.08 -11.12 6.79
N VAL A 243 -25.00 -12.43 6.59
CA VAL A 243 -24.36 -13.34 7.55
C VAL A 243 -22.88 -12.98 7.66
N LYS A 244 -22.39 -12.83 8.89
CA LYS A 244 -20.97 -12.55 9.15
C LYS A 244 -20.13 -13.75 8.75
N ALA A 245 -19.29 -13.57 7.75
CA ALA A 245 -18.35 -14.57 7.28
C ALA A 245 -17.04 -13.86 6.94
N THR A 246 -16.00 -14.07 7.72
CA THR A 246 -14.68 -13.50 7.41
C THR A 246 -14.04 -14.29 6.28
N THR A 247 -13.54 -13.55 5.30
CA THR A 247 -12.75 -14.06 4.19
C THR A 247 -11.42 -13.33 4.13
N GLY A 248 -10.42 -13.91 3.48
CA GLY A 248 -9.13 -13.23 3.31
C GLY A 248 -8.13 -14.04 2.53
N VAL A 249 -6.90 -13.54 2.50
CA VAL A 249 -5.76 -14.13 1.82
C VAL A 249 -4.56 -14.14 2.74
N ILE A 250 -3.79 -15.24 2.73
CA ILE A 250 -2.43 -15.30 3.26
C ILE A 250 -1.51 -15.30 2.05
N ALA A 251 -0.62 -14.32 1.96
CA ALA A 251 0.22 -14.09 0.80
C ALA A 251 1.72 -14.11 1.19
N PRO A 252 2.35 -15.30 1.26
CA PRO A 252 3.80 -15.36 1.39
C PRO A 252 4.48 -14.96 0.08
N GLY A 253 5.53 -14.14 0.19
CA GLY A 253 6.22 -13.62 -0.97
C GLY A 253 7.58 -13.02 -0.71
N VAL A 254 8.06 -12.30 -1.69
CA VAL A 254 9.32 -11.58 -1.65
C VAL A 254 9.23 -10.31 -2.48
N ILE A 255 9.79 -9.23 -1.95
CA ILE A 255 9.99 -7.97 -2.65
C ILE A 255 11.51 -7.78 -2.84
N TRP A 256 11.92 -7.45 -4.05
CA TRP A 256 13.26 -6.96 -4.37
C TRP A 256 13.18 -5.46 -4.66
N SER A 257 13.97 -4.65 -3.95
CA SER A 257 13.94 -3.19 -4.04
C SER A 257 15.22 -2.66 -4.67
N GLY A 258 15.11 -2.11 -5.89
CA GLY A 258 16.16 -1.37 -6.57
C GLY A 258 16.21 0.10 -6.13
N GLN A 259 16.92 0.92 -6.90
CA GLN A 259 16.96 2.37 -6.68
C GLN A 259 15.73 3.08 -7.26
N TYR A 260 15.23 2.61 -8.41
CA TYR A 260 14.17 3.28 -9.18
C TYR A 260 12.89 2.47 -9.26
N PHE A 261 12.96 1.20 -8.93
CA PHE A 261 11.82 0.30 -9.01
C PHE A 261 11.98 -0.88 -8.06
N GLN A 262 10.87 -1.51 -7.78
CA GLN A 262 10.82 -2.76 -7.03
C GLN A 262 10.07 -3.83 -7.83
N LEU A 263 10.40 -5.08 -7.58
CA LEU A 263 9.70 -6.26 -8.09
C LEU A 263 9.16 -7.05 -6.91
N GLY A 264 7.86 -7.34 -6.95
CA GLY A 264 7.21 -8.14 -5.94
C GLY A 264 6.58 -9.39 -6.53
N ALA A 265 6.60 -10.48 -5.78
CA ALA A 265 5.95 -11.74 -6.14
C ALA A 265 5.39 -12.42 -4.90
N GLU A 266 4.13 -12.84 -4.94
CA GLU A 266 3.47 -13.55 -3.84
C GLU A 266 2.59 -14.69 -4.34
N LEU A 267 2.42 -15.69 -3.49
CA LEU A 267 1.37 -16.69 -3.62
C LEU A 267 0.13 -16.18 -2.88
N LEU A 268 -1.05 -16.42 -3.44
CA LEU A 268 -2.33 -16.02 -2.84
C LEU A 268 -3.06 -17.26 -2.35
N ILE A 269 -3.09 -17.46 -1.04
CA ILE A 269 -3.73 -18.58 -0.37
C ILE A 269 -5.03 -18.08 0.26
N PRO A 270 -6.21 -18.29 -0.37
CA PRO A 270 -7.47 -17.83 0.17
C PRO A 270 -7.85 -18.61 1.44
N TYR A 271 -8.52 -17.94 2.38
CA TYR A 271 -9.10 -18.56 3.55
C TYR A 271 -10.47 -17.97 3.89
N GLY A 272 -11.24 -18.71 4.68
CA GLY A 272 -12.58 -18.31 5.11
C GLY A 272 -13.71 -18.93 4.30
N SER A 273 -14.94 -18.61 4.65
CA SER A 273 -16.13 -19.25 4.11
C SER A 273 -16.45 -18.76 2.68
N GLY A 274 -16.71 -19.67 1.77
CA GLY A 274 -17.13 -19.35 0.40
C GLY A 274 -16.01 -18.95 -0.54
N GLN A 275 -14.76 -19.02 -0.09
CA GLN A 275 -13.59 -18.83 -0.96
C GLN A 275 -13.26 -20.10 -1.73
N GLY A 276 -12.70 -19.97 -2.93
CA GLY A 276 -12.12 -21.10 -3.65
C GLY A 276 -10.91 -21.68 -2.89
N HIS A 277 -10.53 -22.91 -3.22
CA HIS A 277 -9.39 -23.57 -2.59
C HIS A 277 -8.10 -23.50 -3.41
N GLY A 278 -8.12 -22.84 -4.55
CA GLY A 278 -6.96 -22.71 -5.42
C GLY A 278 -5.96 -21.68 -4.89
N VAL A 279 -4.66 -21.99 -5.00
CA VAL A 279 -3.59 -21.02 -4.72
C VAL A 279 -3.37 -20.18 -5.97
N GLY A 280 -3.53 -18.87 -5.83
CA GLY A 280 -3.24 -17.87 -6.86
C GLY A 280 -1.83 -17.32 -6.77
N GLY A 281 -1.56 -16.28 -7.53
CA GLY A 281 -0.30 -15.56 -7.49
C GLY A 281 -0.42 -14.12 -7.96
N VAL A 282 0.49 -13.29 -7.52
CA VAL A 282 0.60 -11.92 -7.97
C VAL A 282 2.05 -11.58 -8.29
N LEU A 283 2.24 -10.77 -9.33
CA LEU A 283 3.51 -10.15 -9.71
C LEU A 283 3.28 -8.65 -9.84
N GLN A 284 4.18 -7.86 -9.29
CA GLN A 284 4.11 -6.40 -9.34
C GLN A 284 5.44 -5.81 -9.79
N LEU A 285 5.36 -4.84 -10.69
CA LEU A 285 6.42 -3.90 -11.00
C LEU A 285 6.00 -2.52 -10.47
N HIS A 286 6.76 -2.00 -9.53
CA HIS A 286 6.48 -0.73 -8.86
C HIS A 286 7.63 0.25 -9.08
N PHE A 287 7.35 1.50 -9.37
CA PHE A 287 8.29 2.56 -9.70
C PHE A 287 8.28 3.67 -8.65
N TYR A 288 9.47 4.09 -8.25
CA TYR A 288 9.68 5.25 -7.38
C TYR A 288 9.82 6.50 -8.25
N LEU A 289 8.71 7.19 -8.51
CA LEU A 289 8.69 8.35 -9.41
C LEU A 289 9.47 9.54 -8.84
N ASP A 290 9.59 9.63 -7.52
CA ASP A 290 10.38 10.63 -6.83
C ASP A 290 11.89 10.45 -7.05
N ASP A 291 12.38 9.22 -7.19
CA ASP A 291 13.77 8.95 -7.56
C ASP A 291 14.03 9.03 -9.07
N ILE A 292 13.06 8.61 -9.88
CA ILE A 292 13.19 8.65 -11.34
C ILE A 292 13.11 10.09 -11.86
N PHE A 293 12.21 10.89 -11.29
CA PHE A 293 11.88 12.24 -11.74
C PHE A 293 11.95 13.28 -10.61
N PRO A 294 13.07 13.40 -9.85
CA PRO A 294 13.12 14.18 -8.61
C PRO A 294 12.85 15.68 -8.78
N ASN A 295 12.99 16.21 -9.98
CA ASN A 295 12.81 17.63 -10.29
C ASN A 295 11.48 17.96 -11.00
N SER A 296 10.63 16.97 -11.25
CA SER A 296 9.36 17.14 -11.98
C SER A 296 8.22 16.35 -11.33
N MET A 297 7.87 15.19 -11.86
CA MET A 297 6.74 14.37 -11.39
C MET A 297 6.96 13.78 -10.00
N GLY A 298 8.19 13.62 -9.56
CA GLY A 298 8.57 13.03 -8.28
C GLY A 298 8.71 14.03 -7.14
N LYS A 299 8.14 15.22 -7.23
CA LYS A 299 8.10 16.19 -6.12
C LYS A 299 6.67 16.67 -5.86
N PRO A 300 6.35 17.08 -4.62
CA PRO A 300 5.03 17.64 -4.32
C PRO A 300 4.65 18.77 -5.27
N LEU A 301 3.36 18.88 -5.61
CA LEU A 301 2.85 19.96 -6.46
C LEU A 301 2.89 21.31 -5.75
N LEU A 302 2.69 21.30 -4.42
CA LEU A 302 2.66 22.47 -3.56
C LEU A 302 3.59 22.24 -2.35
N GLY A 303 4.25 23.30 -1.89
CA GLY A 303 5.10 23.25 -0.71
C GLY A 303 6.47 22.61 -1.00
N HIS A 304 7.46 23.43 -1.29
CA HIS A 304 8.86 23.04 -1.47
C HIS A 304 9.62 23.23 -0.15
#